data_cb9227b47ea38e71399129eba1f37f3f
#
_entry.id   cb9227b47ea38e71399129eba1f37f3f
#
_cell.length_a   1.000
_cell.length_b   1.000
_cell.length_c   1.000
_cell.angle_alpha   90.00
_cell.angle_beta   90.00
_cell.angle_gamma   90.00
#
_symmetry.space_group_name_H-M   'P 1'
#
loop_
_entity.id
_entity.type
_entity.pdbx_description
1 polymer ?
#
loop_
_entity_poly.entity_id
_entity_poly.type
_entity_poly.pdbx_seq_one_letter_code
_entity_poly.pdbx_strand_id
1 'polypeptide(L)'
;MKQKEYMEYRPLGEEIERIRKGKNIPLRVFDENGVSSRSYQRFVQGNSELRISDLAIIVEILSISPMEMTEKLTPMSKTVLAKEQFNQAIFSKNFQESSRIVADYRAYYDKSSFALGKQEVMYSMLALEYLFNPQTVVTKEEIIALENQILERLINAD
;
A
#
# COMPACT_ATOMS: atom_id res chain seq x y z
N MET A 1 18.02 -13.13 6.50
CA MET A 1 17.62 -11.85 5.87
C MET A 1 16.75 -12.02 4.63
N LYS A 2 17.08 -12.90 3.69
CA LYS A 2 16.27 -13.11 2.47
C LYS A 2 14.84 -13.64 2.71
N GLN A 3 14.63 -14.45 3.74
CA GLN A 3 13.30 -15.04 4.04
C GLN A 3 12.25 -14.01 4.52
N LYS A 4 12.69 -12.91 5.14
CA LYS A 4 11.80 -11.88 5.67
C LYS A 4 11.25 -10.93 4.59
N GLU A 5 12.02 -10.73 3.53
CA GLU A 5 11.70 -9.86 2.39
C GLU A 5 10.63 -10.50 1.48
N TYR A 6 10.68 -11.82 1.30
CA TYR A 6 9.71 -12.56 0.47
C TYR A 6 8.38 -12.87 1.16
N MET A 7 8.33 -12.85 2.49
CA MET A 7 7.08 -13.05 3.24
C MET A 7 6.05 -11.94 3.03
N GLU A 8 6.46 -10.76 2.60
CA GLU A 8 5.53 -9.65 2.31
C GLU A 8 4.67 -9.91 1.06
N TYR A 9 5.19 -10.69 0.10
CA TYR A 9 4.49 -11.03 -1.15
C TYR A 9 3.61 -12.28 -1.06
N ARG A 10 3.76 -13.07 -0.01
CA ARG A 10 3.01 -14.30 0.19
C ARG A 10 1.50 -14.09 0.23
N PRO A 11 0.95 -13.09 0.95
CA PRO A 11 -0.49 -12.84 0.94
C PRO A 11 -1.04 -12.54 -0.46
N LEU A 12 -0.30 -11.79 -1.27
CA LEU A 12 -0.68 -11.52 -2.65
C LEU A 12 -0.63 -12.78 -3.51
N GLY A 13 0.43 -13.57 -3.39
CA GLY A 13 0.59 -14.82 -4.10
C GLY A 13 -0.51 -15.84 -3.76
N GLU A 14 -0.86 -15.96 -2.49
CA GLU A 14 -1.95 -16.83 -2.03
C GLU A 14 -3.30 -16.40 -2.59
N GLU A 15 -3.56 -15.10 -2.65
CA GLU A 15 -4.82 -14.57 -3.19
C GLU A 15 -4.91 -14.77 -4.70
N ILE A 16 -3.84 -14.52 -5.44
CA ILE A 16 -3.78 -14.77 -6.88
C ILE A 16 -3.99 -16.26 -7.16
N GLU A 17 -3.40 -17.16 -6.37
CA GLU A 17 -3.59 -18.61 -6.50
C GLU A 17 -5.03 -19.02 -6.19
N ARG A 18 -5.67 -18.39 -5.20
CA ARG A 18 -7.09 -18.62 -4.89
C ARG A 18 -7.98 -18.24 -6.08
N ILE A 19 -7.72 -17.09 -6.71
CA ILE A 19 -8.44 -16.64 -7.90
C ILE A 19 -8.23 -17.61 -9.07
N ARG A 20 -6.97 -18.00 -9.32
CA ARG A 20 -6.65 -18.97 -10.38
C ARG A 20 -7.42 -20.28 -10.22
N LYS A 21 -7.38 -20.86 -9.02
CA LYS A 21 -8.10 -22.11 -8.72
C LYS A 21 -9.61 -21.94 -8.83
N GLY A 22 -10.15 -20.82 -8.34
CA GLY A 22 -11.58 -20.53 -8.45
C GLY A 22 -12.08 -20.41 -9.89
N LYS A 23 -11.21 -19.95 -10.80
CA LYS A 23 -11.49 -19.88 -12.25
C LYS A 23 -11.10 -21.14 -13.02
N ASN A 24 -10.58 -22.17 -12.36
CA ASN A 24 -10.10 -23.42 -12.96
C ASN A 24 -9.06 -23.23 -14.08
N ILE A 25 -8.19 -22.22 -13.95
CA ILE A 25 -7.15 -21.95 -14.93
C ILE A 25 -5.92 -22.82 -14.63
N PRO A 26 -5.52 -23.72 -15.55
CA PRO A 26 -4.36 -24.59 -15.35
C PRO A 26 -3.04 -23.81 -15.48
N LEU A 27 -2.01 -24.23 -14.75
CA LEU A 27 -0.69 -23.57 -14.75
C LEU A 27 -0.04 -23.49 -16.15
N ARG A 28 -0.32 -24.47 -17.03
CA ARG A 28 0.19 -24.47 -18.40
C ARG A 28 -0.17 -23.21 -19.19
N VAL A 29 -1.30 -22.58 -18.87
CA VAL A 29 -1.71 -21.33 -19.53
C VAL A 29 -0.71 -20.22 -19.28
N PHE A 30 -0.08 -20.20 -18.12
CA PHE A 30 0.99 -19.23 -17.83
C PHE A 30 2.23 -19.50 -18.69
N ASP A 31 2.68 -20.77 -18.78
CA ASP A 31 3.82 -21.16 -19.63
C ASP A 31 3.57 -20.81 -21.11
N GLU A 32 2.37 -21.07 -21.61
CA GLU A 32 1.93 -20.73 -22.98
C GLU A 32 1.95 -19.21 -23.26
N ASN A 33 1.84 -18.40 -22.22
CA ASN A 33 1.86 -16.92 -22.31
C ASN A 33 3.18 -16.30 -21.80
N GLY A 34 4.24 -17.09 -21.68
CA GLY A 34 5.59 -16.62 -21.35
C GLY A 34 5.87 -16.38 -19.87
N VAL A 35 4.97 -16.78 -18.99
CA VAL A 35 5.18 -16.76 -17.54
C VAL A 35 5.50 -18.15 -17.04
N SER A 36 6.73 -18.37 -16.56
CA SER A 36 7.14 -19.68 -16.04
C SER A 36 6.25 -20.11 -14.86
N SER A 37 5.56 -21.24 -15.01
CA SER A 37 4.75 -21.85 -13.94
C SER A 37 5.58 -22.13 -12.68
N ARG A 38 6.87 -22.48 -12.85
CA ARG A 38 7.81 -22.66 -11.73
C ARG A 38 8.06 -21.36 -10.98
N SER A 39 8.29 -20.25 -11.69
CA SER A 39 8.47 -18.94 -11.08
C SER A 39 7.19 -18.46 -10.36
N TYR A 40 6.05 -18.69 -10.97
CA TYR A 40 4.75 -18.45 -10.37
C TYR A 40 4.56 -19.24 -9.06
N GLN A 41 4.83 -20.53 -9.06
CA GLN A 41 4.69 -21.37 -7.85
C GLN A 41 5.63 -20.91 -6.73
N ARG A 42 6.86 -20.51 -7.05
CA ARG A 42 7.79 -19.97 -6.04
C ARG A 42 7.29 -18.65 -5.46
N PHE A 43 6.69 -17.80 -6.26
CA PHE A 43 6.07 -16.57 -5.81
C PHE A 43 4.88 -16.85 -4.87
N VAL A 44 3.96 -17.74 -5.26
CA VAL A 44 2.83 -18.17 -4.42
C VAL A 44 3.28 -18.70 -3.07
N GLN A 45 4.40 -19.45 -3.05
CA GLN A 45 4.99 -20.00 -1.83
C GLN A 45 5.75 -18.95 -0.98
N GLY A 46 5.91 -17.72 -1.48
CA GLY A 46 6.69 -16.69 -0.83
C GLY A 46 8.21 -16.90 -0.87
N ASN A 47 8.69 -17.69 -1.84
CA ASN A 47 10.10 -18.04 -2.00
C ASN A 47 10.84 -17.18 -3.03
N SER A 48 10.13 -16.35 -3.78
CA SER A 48 10.70 -15.41 -4.76
C SER A 48 9.73 -14.31 -5.09
N GLU A 49 10.27 -13.20 -5.59
CA GLU A 49 9.50 -12.14 -6.23
C GLU A 49 9.08 -12.54 -7.64
N LEU A 50 8.06 -11.87 -8.16
CA LEU A 50 7.61 -11.96 -9.53
C LEU A 50 7.94 -10.64 -10.25
N ARG A 51 8.38 -10.70 -11.50
CA ARG A 51 8.56 -9.50 -12.31
C ARG A 51 7.22 -8.82 -12.55
N ILE A 52 7.21 -7.49 -12.59
CA ILE A 52 5.98 -6.71 -12.86
C ILE A 52 5.37 -7.09 -14.22
N SER A 53 6.20 -7.37 -15.23
CA SER A 53 5.74 -7.86 -16.54
C SER A 53 5.00 -9.20 -16.46
N ASP A 54 5.51 -10.12 -15.62
CA ASP A 54 4.89 -11.42 -15.43
C ASP A 54 3.57 -11.28 -14.64
N LEU A 55 3.56 -10.40 -13.64
CA LEU A 55 2.35 -10.08 -12.88
C LEU A 55 1.26 -9.49 -13.79
N ALA A 56 1.62 -8.59 -14.71
CA ALA A 56 0.68 -8.00 -15.66
C ALA A 56 0.03 -9.07 -16.55
N ILE A 57 0.82 -10.03 -17.06
CA ILE A 57 0.30 -11.17 -17.84
C ILE A 57 -0.65 -12.05 -17.01
N ILE A 58 -0.26 -12.34 -15.76
CA ILE A 58 -1.10 -13.14 -14.84
C ILE A 58 -2.43 -12.44 -14.58
N VAL A 59 -2.41 -11.13 -14.30
CA VAL A 59 -3.61 -10.32 -14.08
C VAL A 59 -4.54 -10.36 -15.28
N GLU A 60 -3.99 -10.26 -16.50
CA GLU A 60 -4.76 -10.36 -17.74
C GLU A 60 -5.38 -11.75 -17.93
N ILE A 61 -4.59 -12.82 -17.80
CA ILE A 61 -5.07 -14.21 -17.91
C ILE A 61 -6.18 -14.49 -16.88
N LEU A 62 -6.02 -14.02 -15.67
CA LEU A 62 -6.98 -14.21 -14.59
C LEU A 62 -8.16 -13.22 -14.67
N SER A 63 -8.13 -12.26 -15.60
CA SER A 63 -9.11 -11.18 -15.71
C SER A 63 -9.37 -10.50 -14.36
N ILE A 64 -8.30 -10.16 -13.66
CA ILE A 64 -8.36 -9.41 -12.41
C ILE A 64 -8.51 -7.93 -12.77
N SER A 65 -9.54 -7.28 -12.23
CA SER A 65 -9.74 -5.85 -12.48
C SER A 65 -8.66 -5.00 -11.79
N PRO A 66 -8.35 -3.78 -12.30
CA PRO A 66 -7.45 -2.86 -11.62
C PRO A 66 -7.87 -2.55 -10.17
N MET A 67 -9.17 -2.48 -9.90
CA MET A 67 -9.71 -2.26 -8.57
C MET A 67 -9.41 -3.45 -7.64
N GLU A 68 -9.69 -4.69 -8.07
CA GLU A 68 -9.35 -5.90 -7.31
C GLU A 68 -7.85 -5.97 -7.03
N MET A 69 -7.01 -5.62 -8.01
CA MET A 69 -5.56 -5.60 -7.82
C MET A 69 -5.15 -4.56 -6.78
N THR A 70 -5.72 -3.36 -6.82
CA THR A 70 -5.46 -2.31 -5.83
C THR A 70 -5.86 -2.75 -4.43
N GLU A 71 -7.02 -3.36 -4.27
CA GLU A 71 -7.47 -3.90 -2.98
C GLU A 71 -6.51 -4.96 -2.42
N LYS A 72 -5.94 -5.80 -3.28
CA LYS A 72 -4.97 -6.83 -2.86
C LYS A 72 -3.59 -6.27 -2.53
N LEU A 73 -3.17 -5.20 -3.20
CA LEU A 73 -1.90 -4.51 -2.95
C LEU A 73 -1.97 -3.58 -1.73
N THR A 74 -3.14 -3.03 -1.41
CA THR A 74 -3.32 -2.09 -0.30
C THR A 74 -2.75 -2.59 1.03
N PRO A 75 -3.00 -3.85 1.47
CA PRO A 75 -2.43 -4.36 2.71
C PRO A 75 -0.90 -4.46 2.72
N MET A 76 -0.26 -4.43 1.55
CA MET A 76 1.21 -4.46 1.43
C MET A 76 1.84 -3.09 1.64
N SER A 77 1.07 -2.01 1.48
CA SER A 77 1.52 -0.65 1.68
C SER A 77 0.91 -0.06 2.94
N LYS A 78 1.71 0.09 3.99
CA LYS A 78 1.27 0.75 5.23
C LYS A 78 0.77 2.17 5.00
N THR A 79 1.36 2.88 4.06
CA THR A 79 0.97 4.25 3.70
C THR A 79 -0.40 4.29 3.03
N VAL A 80 -0.65 3.41 2.06
CA VAL A 80 -1.93 3.32 1.36
C VAL A 80 -3.03 2.85 2.30
N LEU A 81 -2.74 1.83 3.09
CA LEU A 81 -3.69 1.29 4.08
C LEU A 81 -4.07 2.34 5.13
N ALA A 82 -3.07 3.03 5.68
CA ALA A 82 -3.32 4.07 6.69
C ALA A 82 -4.16 5.22 6.13
N LYS A 83 -3.87 5.66 4.89
CA LYS A 83 -4.67 6.69 4.20
C LYS A 83 -6.12 6.27 4.02
N GLU A 84 -6.36 5.04 3.58
CA GLU A 84 -7.71 4.51 3.37
C GLU A 84 -8.49 4.42 4.67
N GLN A 85 -7.90 3.82 5.71
CA GLN A 85 -8.53 3.70 7.03
C GLN A 85 -8.80 5.08 7.66
N PHE A 86 -7.87 6.02 7.51
CA PHE A 86 -8.04 7.38 7.99
C PHE A 86 -9.20 8.08 7.31
N ASN A 87 -9.29 8.02 5.98
CA ASN A 87 -10.39 8.61 5.22
C ASN A 87 -11.74 8.04 5.66
N GLN A 88 -11.84 6.72 5.83
CA GLN A 88 -13.05 6.09 6.34
C GLN A 88 -13.42 6.60 7.74
N ALA A 89 -12.46 6.74 8.64
CA ALA A 89 -12.68 7.23 9.99
C ALA A 89 -13.16 8.71 10.00
N ILE A 90 -12.52 9.59 9.22
CA ILE A 90 -12.89 11.00 9.12
C ILE A 90 -14.31 11.15 8.52
N PHE A 91 -14.60 10.48 7.41
CA PHE A 91 -15.91 10.61 6.75
C PHE A 91 -17.05 9.99 7.55
N SER A 92 -16.78 8.94 8.33
CA SER A 92 -17.75 8.37 9.29
C SER A 92 -17.83 9.14 10.61
N LYS A 93 -17.05 10.21 10.80
CA LYS A 93 -16.92 10.98 12.04
C LYS A 93 -16.46 10.15 13.24
N ASN A 94 -15.73 9.07 12.99
CA ASN A 94 -15.08 8.28 14.03
C ASN A 94 -13.73 8.94 14.40
N PHE A 95 -13.80 10.04 15.14
CA PHE A 95 -12.62 10.87 15.46
C PHE A 95 -11.65 10.21 16.43
N GLN A 96 -12.10 9.30 17.25
CA GLN A 96 -11.21 8.50 18.09
C GLN A 96 -10.30 7.60 17.23
N GLU A 97 -10.86 6.96 16.22
CA GLU A 97 -10.10 6.12 15.30
C GLU A 97 -9.20 6.95 14.37
N SER A 98 -9.67 8.08 13.85
CA SER A 98 -8.83 8.96 13.02
C SER A 98 -7.60 9.46 13.77
N SER A 99 -7.76 9.91 15.02
CA SER A 99 -6.64 10.33 15.87
C SER A 99 -5.68 9.21 16.17
N ARG A 100 -6.16 7.98 16.38
CA ARG A 100 -5.32 6.80 16.57
C ARG A 100 -4.49 6.51 15.32
N ILE A 101 -5.12 6.54 14.15
CA ILE A 101 -4.42 6.29 12.87
C ILE A 101 -3.35 7.35 12.62
N VAL A 102 -3.65 8.63 12.88
CA VAL A 102 -2.66 9.71 12.78
C VAL A 102 -1.45 9.45 13.67
N ALA A 103 -1.67 9.08 14.94
CA ALA A 103 -0.60 8.79 15.89
C ALA A 103 0.25 7.59 15.45
N ASP A 104 -0.39 6.50 15.02
CA ASP A 104 0.29 5.29 14.54
C ASP A 104 1.10 5.57 13.25
N TYR A 105 0.53 6.33 12.32
CA TYR A 105 1.22 6.68 11.09
C TYR A 105 2.39 7.64 11.33
N ARG A 106 2.23 8.60 12.26
CA ARG A 106 3.32 9.49 12.68
C ARG A 106 4.50 8.71 13.24
N ALA A 107 4.26 7.74 14.12
CA ALA A 107 5.31 6.88 14.66
C ALA A 107 5.99 6.02 13.57
N TYR A 108 5.25 5.58 12.57
CA TYR A 108 5.77 4.90 11.40
C TYR A 108 6.60 5.83 10.50
N TYR A 109 6.09 7.04 10.25
CA TYR A 109 6.75 8.06 9.46
C TYR A 109 8.11 8.46 10.06
N ASP A 110 8.17 8.71 11.37
CA ASP A 110 9.39 9.12 12.06
C ASP A 110 10.51 8.06 12.02
N LYS A 111 10.14 6.78 11.91
CA LYS A 111 11.07 5.64 11.84
C LYS A 111 11.47 5.25 10.43
N SER A 112 10.79 5.76 9.43
CA SER A 112 11.01 5.34 8.05
C SER A 112 12.03 6.22 7.35
N SER A 113 12.82 5.62 6.44
CA SER A 113 13.57 6.40 5.48
C SER A 113 12.60 7.24 4.64
N PHE A 114 13.05 8.42 4.29
CA PHE A 114 12.24 9.42 3.63
C PHE A 114 11.66 8.96 2.28
N ALA A 115 10.39 9.24 2.07
CA ALA A 115 9.75 9.22 0.76
C ALA A 115 8.75 10.38 0.67
N LEU A 116 8.78 11.15 -0.42
CA LEU A 116 7.90 12.30 -0.64
C LEU A 116 6.41 11.92 -0.47
N GLY A 117 6.00 10.78 -1.03
CA GLY A 117 4.62 10.30 -0.90
C GLY A 117 4.17 10.04 0.53
N LYS A 118 5.10 9.68 1.44
CA LYS A 118 4.79 9.53 2.88
C LYS A 118 4.57 10.88 3.55
N GLN A 119 5.33 11.90 3.15
CA GLN A 119 5.13 13.27 3.65
C GLN A 119 3.80 13.84 3.19
N GLU A 120 3.43 13.65 1.92
CA GLU A 120 2.15 14.11 1.38
C GLU A 120 0.97 13.45 2.11
N VAL A 121 1.05 12.14 2.38
CA VAL A 121 0.01 11.44 3.14
C VAL A 121 -0.05 11.94 4.58
N MET A 122 1.08 12.14 5.25
CA MET A 122 1.12 12.68 6.61
C MET A 122 0.52 14.09 6.66
N TYR A 123 0.91 14.96 5.73
CA TYR A 123 0.35 16.31 5.60
C TYR A 123 -1.17 16.29 5.41
N SER A 124 -1.65 15.45 4.49
CA SER A 124 -3.08 15.29 4.22
C SER A 124 -3.85 14.83 5.47
N MET A 125 -3.32 13.84 6.19
CA MET A 125 -3.93 13.36 7.44
C MET A 125 -4.00 14.45 8.51
N LEU A 126 -2.89 15.16 8.74
CA LEU A 126 -2.84 16.24 9.74
C LEU A 126 -3.81 17.37 9.39
N ALA A 127 -3.85 17.78 8.12
CA ALA A 127 -4.74 18.83 7.66
C ALA A 127 -6.23 18.45 7.82
N LEU A 128 -6.62 17.25 7.42
CA LEU A 128 -8.00 16.78 7.55
C LEU A 128 -8.37 16.55 9.01
N GLU A 129 -7.49 16.01 9.82
CA GLU A 129 -7.69 15.83 11.26
C GLU A 129 -7.93 17.19 11.95
N TYR A 130 -7.10 18.19 11.60
CA TYR A 130 -7.26 19.55 12.13
C TYR A 130 -8.58 20.22 11.72
N LEU A 131 -9.00 20.00 10.46
CA LEU A 131 -10.21 20.64 9.92
C LEU A 131 -11.51 20.01 10.41
N PHE A 132 -11.52 18.69 10.59
CA PHE A 132 -12.77 17.96 10.81
C PHE A 132 -12.94 17.39 12.22
N ASN A 133 -11.85 17.13 12.94
CA ASN A 133 -11.92 16.58 14.30
C ASN A 133 -11.92 17.72 15.35
N PRO A 134 -13.05 18.01 16.00
CA PRO A 134 -13.12 19.09 17.00
C PRO A 134 -12.29 18.81 18.27
N GLN A 135 -11.84 17.58 18.47
CA GLN A 135 -11.04 17.16 19.63
C GLN A 135 -9.58 16.87 19.24
N THR A 136 -9.16 17.32 18.06
CA THR A 136 -7.79 17.07 17.58
C THR A 136 -6.74 17.71 18.47
N VAL A 137 -5.61 17.02 18.61
CA VAL A 137 -4.37 17.55 19.22
C VAL A 137 -3.40 18.10 18.16
N VAL A 138 -3.72 17.94 16.88
CA VAL A 138 -2.92 18.48 15.77
C VAL A 138 -3.01 19.98 15.76
N THR A 139 -1.87 20.65 15.62
CA THR A 139 -1.76 22.10 15.58
C THR A 139 -1.52 22.65 14.17
N LYS A 140 -1.90 23.88 13.94
CA LYS A 140 -1.64 24.55 12.66
C LYS A 140 -0.14 24.70 12.40
N GLU A 141 0.64 24.95 13.44
CA GLU A 141 2.08 25.10 13.39
C GLU A 141 2.77 23.79 12.92
N GLU A 142 2.27 22.66 13.37
CA GLU A 142 2.74 21.34 12.94
C GLU A 142 2.50 21.10 11.43
N ILE A 143 1.32 21.48 10.95
CA ILE A 143 0.97 21.38 9.52
C ILE A 143 1.87 22.28 8.68
N ILE A 144 2.07 23.54 9.08
CA ILE A 144 2.94 24.49 8.39
C ILE A 144 4.39 24.00 8.36
N ALA A 145 4.89 23.43 9.46
CA ALA A 145 6.24 22.90 9.53
C ALA A 145 6.46 21.76 8.51
N LEU A 146 5.51 20.86 8.38
CA LEU A 146 5.57 19.78 7.40
C LEU A 146 5.43 20.29 5.96
N GLU A 147 4.55 21.25 5.73
CA GLU A 147 4.40 21.91 4.42
C GLU A 147 5.73 22.54 3.96
N ASN A 148 6.41 23.26 4.84
CA ASN A 148 7.70 23.87 4.53
C ASN A 148 8.77 22.82 4.21
N GLN A 149 8.80 21.70 4.92
CA GLN A 149 9.71 20.59 4.62
C GLN A 149 9.46 19.99 3.22
N ILE A 150 8.19 19.86 2.83
CA ILE A 150 7.82 19.38 1.49
C ILE A 150 8.27 20.36 0.42
N LEU A 151 8.00 21.66 0.62
CA LEU A 151 8.36 22.72 -0.32
C LEU A 151 9.88 22.85 -0.52
N GLU A 152 10.67 22.83 0.57
CA GLU A 152 12.13 22.86 0.51
C GLU A 152 12.69 21.72 -0.35
N ARG A 153 12.10 20.55 -0.27
CA ARG A 153 12.53 19.39 -1.07
C ARG A 153 12.15 19.49 -2.53
N LEU A 154 10.95 20.01 -2.82
CA LEU A 154 10.52 20.24 -4.21
C LEU A 154 11.37 21.30 -4.92
N ILE A 155 11.85 22.31 -4.17
CA ILE A 155 12.71 23.36 -4.69
C ILE A 155 14.15 22.86 -4.92
N ASN A 156 14.63 21.95 -4.05
CA ASN A 156 16.00 21.43 -4.08
C ASN A 156 16.12 20.06 -4.78
N ALA A 157 15.06 19.59 -5.44
CA ALA A 157 15.07 18.37 -6.24
C ALA A 157 15.63 18.68 -7.65
N ASP A 158 16.95 18.80 -7.76
CA ASP A 158 17.71 18.79 -9.03
C ASP A 158 18.32 17.40 -9.30
#